data_632a3ad70acf1c87cfc5cefb8ee2ad2d
#
_entry.id   632a3ad70acf1c87cfc5cefb8ee2ad2d
#
_cell.length_a   1.000
_cell.length_b   1.000
_cell.length_c   1.000
_cell.angle_alpha   90.00
_cell.angle_beta   90.00
_cell.angle_gamma   90.00
#
_symmetry.space_group_name_H-M   'P 1'
#
loop_
_entity.id
_entity.type
_entity.pdbx_description
1 polymer ?
#
loop_
_entity_poly.entity_id
_entity_poly.type
_entity_poly.pdbx_seq_one_letter_code
_entity_poly.pdbx_strand_id
1 'polypeptide(L)'
;FEIFLILAALGGVSILFRGKRLSRLLAFFLAAAGAVLLLNFYQNWQLGYTDGFTYDWVSSAYYPVKISLFSSPLHYMQIFPFFVIAVAVMLFNVSYPQEEDRFRFNGQICLNLAALILLICSENAIQLLVSACLIDIFGFYMINDSSARRRYIFYNLLADMGLFMLFALIWGYIGSIRLADFVEYDRMGAHKDLLCILLLLCLFIKSGLFMFQAPLMDWAVLDMNRIAALAYLSTPVVGFIILCKTSMLLPLSEYSYPMLHLF
;
A
#
# COMPACT_ATOMS: atom_id res chain seq x y z
N PHE A 1 3.49 5.85 14.42
CA PHE A 1 2.75 4.70 14.97
C PHE A 1 1.34 5.10 15.41
N GLU A 2 1.23 6.15 16.24
CA GLU A 2 -0.07 6.63 16.75
C GLU A 2 -1.07 6.95 15.65
N ILE A 3 -0.64 7.64 14.60
CA ILE A 3 -1.50 7.99 13.46
C ILE A 3 -2.03 6.73 12.77
N PHE A 4 -1.21 5.71 12.59
CA PHE A 4 -1.62 4.42 12.04
C PHE A 4 -2.70 3.78 12.91
N LEU A 5 -2.49 3.70 14.23
CA LEU A 5 -3.45 3.13 15.18
C LEU A 5 -4.76 3.92 15.21
N ILE A 6 -4.67 5.25 15.21
CA ILE A 6 -5.85 6.13 15.19
C ILE A 6 -6.67 5.89 13.92
N LEU A 7 -6.02 5.82 12.75
CA LEU A 7 -6.71 5.58 11.49
C LEU A 7 -7.35 4.20 11.44
N ALA A 8 -6.64 3.16 11.91
CA ALA A 8 -7.17 1.80 11.97
C ALA A 8 -8.38 1.72 12.91
N ALA A 9 -8.28 2.34 14.10
CA ALA A 9 -9.38 2.39 15.06
C ALA A 9 -10.58 3.18 14.53
N LEU A 10 -10.36 4.37 13.98
CA LEU A 10 -11.42 5.20 13.38
C LEU A 10 -12.11 4.49 12.21
N GLY A 11 -11.32 3.83 11.35
CA GLY A 11 -11.85 3.04 10.25
C GLY A 11 -12.72 1.89 10.74
N GLY A 12 -12.25 1.12 11.72
CA GLY A 12 -13.00 0.03 12.34
C GLY A 12 -14.30 0.49 13.00
N VAL A 13 -14.23 1.56 13.80
CA VAL A 13 -15.40 2.16 14.46
C VAL A 13 -16.42 2.65 13.44
N SER A 14 -16.00 3.28 12.34
CA SER A 14 -16.92 3.79 11.33
C SER A 14 -17.65 2.72 10.54
N ILE A 15 -17.04 1.54 10.38
CA ILE A 15 -17.68 0.39 9.75
C ILE A 15 -18.78 -0.18 10.67
N LEU A 16 -18.57 -0.15 11.99
CA LEU A 16 -19.51 -0.65 12.99
C LEU A 16 -20.66 0.33 13.23
N PHE A 17 -20.39 1.63 13.29
CA PHE A 17 -21.37 2.64 13.64
C PHE A 17 -21.84 3.43 12.40
N ARG A 18 -23.11 3.22 12.00
CA ARG A 18 -23.76 3.89 10.87
C ARG A 18 -24.30 5.27 11.28
N GLY A 19 -23.50 6.34 11.16
CA GLY A 19 -23.99 7.67 11.53
C GLY A 19 -23.47 8.80 10.63
N LYS A 20 -24.39 9.66 10.12
CA LYS A 20 -24.05 10.84 9.28
C LYS A 20 -23.06 11.79 9.96
N ARG A 21 -23.17 11.96 11.28
CA ARG A 21 -22.27 12.83 12.07
C ARG A 21 -20.85 12.24 12.14
N LEU A 22 -20.76 10.92 12.29
CA LEU A 22 -19.48 10.22 12.40
C LEU A 22 -18.65 10.34 11.09
N SER A 23 -19.29 10.26 9.94
CA SER A 23 -18.61 10.40 8.64
C SER A 23 -17.99 11.79 8.43
N ARG A 24 -18.67 12.87 8.87
CA ARG A 24 -18.11 14.22 8.83
C ARG A 24 -16.95 14.38 9.81
N LEU A 25 -17.11 13.86 11.01
CA LEU A 25 -16.05 13.88 12.03
C LEU A 25 -14.80 13.14 11.54
N LEU A 26 -14.97 12.01 10.86
CA LEU A 26 -13.86 11.26 10.28
C LEU A 26 -13.04 12.08 9.28
N ALA A 27 -13.69 12.79 8.35
CA ALA A 27 -13.00 13.65 7.39
C ALA A 27 -12.23 14.77 8.11
N PHE A 28 -12.81 15.32 9.20
CA PHE A 28 -12.17 16.35 10.02
C PHE A 28 -10.96 15.81 10.80
N PHE A 29 -11.10 14.64 11.41
CA PHE A 29 -9.99 13.97 12.10
C PHE A 29 -8.88 13.59 11.14
N LEU A 30 -9.21 13.15 9.92
CA LEU A 30 -8.21 12.85 8.91
C LEU A 30 -7.46 14.10 8.48
N ALA A 31 -8.16 15.22 8.26
CA ALA A 31 -7.52 16.49 7.94
C ALA A 31 -6.60 16.98 9.08
N ALA A 32 -7.03 16.84 10.33
CA ALA A 32 -6.23 17.16 11.50
C ALA A 32 -4.99 16.25 11.60
N ALA A 33 -5.14 14.95 11.36
CA ALA A 33 -4.01 14.01 11.33
C ALA A 33 -3.01 14.37 10.21
N GLY A 34 -3.49 14.78 9.04
CA GLY A 34 -2.64 15.28 7.95
C GLY A 34 -1.86 16.56 8.34
N ALA A 35 -2.50 17.48 9.06
CA ALA A 35 -1.83 18.67 9.58
C ALA A 35 -0.74 18.32 10.62
N VAL A 36 -1.02 17.37 11.52
CA VAL A 36 -0.03 16.87 12.49
C VAL A 36 1.14 16.20 11.77
N LEU A 37 0.88 15.43 10.70
CA LEU A 37 1.95 14.85 9.87
C LEU A 37 2.85 15.92 9.26
N LEU A 38 2.28 17.01 8.75
CA LEU A 38 3.06 18.12 8.21
C LEU A 38 3.93 18.79 9.26
N LEU A 39 3.39 19.00 10.46
CA LEU A 39 4.13 19.59 11.57
C LEU A 39 5.29 18.67 12.00
N ASN A 40 5.04 17.36 12.12
CA ASN A 40 6.07 16.38 12.43
C ASN A 40 7.13 16.30 11.32
N PHE A 41 6.72 16.37 10.04
CA PHE A 41 7.65 16.45 8.93
C PHE A 41 8.58 17.66 9.05
N TYR A 42 8.02 18.85 9.31
CA TYR A 42 8.80 20.07 9.44
C TYR A 42 9.78 20.00 10.60
N GLN A 43 9.36 19.48 11.76
CA GLN A 43 10.21 19.31 12.93
C GLN A 43 11.34 18.30 12.68
N ASN A 44 11.03 17.12 12.11
CA ASN A 44 12.01 16.08 11.82
C ASN A 44 13.00 16.50 10.72
N TRP A 45 12.53 17.29 9.74
CA TRP A 45 13.40 17.85 8.71
C TRP A 45 14.44 18.80 9.31
N GLN A 46 14.04 19.66 10.25
CA GLN A 46 14.97 20.58 10.91
C GLN A 46 15.94 19.89 11.87
N LEU A 47 15.49 18.85 12.56
CA LEU A 47 16.27 18.17 13.59
C LEU A 47 17.08 16.99 13.08
N GLY A 48 16.87 16.55 11.84
CA GLY A 48 17.52 15.37 11.27
C GLY A 48 17.16 14.06 11.99
N TYR A 49 16.07 14.04 12.75
CA TYR A 49 15.64 12.87 13.51
C TYR A 49 14.97 11.84 12.61
N THR A 50 15.32 10.58 12.81
CA THR A 50 14.62 9.42 12.26
C THR A 50 13.99 8.67 13.42
N ASP A 51 12.70 8.88 13.64
CA ASP A 51 11.95 8.12 14.64
C ASP A 51 11.55 6.77 14.05
N GLY A 52 12.13 5.69 14.55
CA GLY A 52 11.78 4.32 14.17
C GLY A 52 11.06 3.62 15.31
N PHE A 53 9.83 3.15 15.04
CA PHE A 53 9.15 2.20 15.92
C PHE A 53 9.33 0.80 15.35
N THR A 54 9.96 -0.09 16.13
CA THR A 54 10.13 -1.50 15.75
C THR A 54 9.44 -2.37 16.77
N TYR A 55 8.58 -3.26 16.31
CA TYR A 55 7.91 -4.25 17.12
C TYR A 55 8.33 -5.66 16.69
N ASP A 56 8.84 -6.46 17.61
CA ASP A 56 9.19 -7.84 17.35
C ASP A 56 7.93 -8.69 17.27
N TRP A 57 7.43 -8.95 16.06
CA TRP A 57 6.22 -9.75 15.85
C TRP A 57 6.48 -11.23 16.13
N VAL A 58 7.60 -11.76 15.60
CA VAL A 58 8.03 -13.13 15.84
C VAL A 58 9.45 -13.08 16.39
N SER A 59 9.58 -13.32 17.70
CA SER A 59 10.88 -13.38 18.38
C SER A 59 11.46 -14.79 18.28
N SER A 60 11.76 -15.28 17.06
CA SER A 60 12.50 -16.54 16.95
C SER A 60 14.00 -16.26 16.94
N ALA A 61 14.77 -17.12 17.61
CA ALA A 61 16.23 -16.98 17.64
C ALA A 61 16.89 -17.07 16.25
N TYR A 62 16.19 -17.69 15.30
CA TYR A 62 16.71 -17.89 13.95
C TYR A 62 16.19 -16.86 12.95
N TYR A 63 14.96 -16.36 13.11
CA TYR A 63 14.31 -15.47 12.15
C TYR A 63 13.42 -14.45 12.85
N PRO A 64 14.00 -13.37 13.39
CA PRO A 64 13.19 -12.31 14.02
C PRO A 64 12.45 -11.52 12.94
N VAL A 65 11.11 -11.62 12.91
CA VAL A 65 10.27 -10.78 12.04
C VAL A 65 9.90 -9.53 12.83
N LYS A 66 10.43 -8.40 12.41
CA LYS A 66 10.14 -7.10 13.00
C LYS A 66 9.15 -6.35 12.12
N ILE A 67 8.11 -5.80 12.73
CA ILE A 67 7.28 -4.79 12.08
C ILE A 67 7.93 -3.45 12.38
N SER A 68 8.45 -2.81 11.36
CA SER A 68 9.07 -1.50 11.46
C SER A 68 8.14 -0.44 10.89
N LEU A 69 7.90 0.60 11.66
CA LEU A 69 7.30 1.84 11.21
C LEU A 69 8.38 2.90 11.27
N PHE A 70 9.28 2.82 10.30
CA PHE A 70 10.37 3.76 10.19
C PHE A 70 9.88 5.03 9.49
N SER A 71 9.96 6.15 10.18
CA SER A 71 9.59 7.44 9.64
C SER A 71 10.83 8.24 9.29
N SER A 72 11.28 8.15 8.06
CA SER A 72 12.22 9.11 7.49
C SER A 72 11.45 10.33 6.94
N PRO A 73 12.08 11.50 6.77
CA PRO A 73 11.46 12.65 6.12
C PRO A 73 10.87 12.32 4.75
N LEU A 74 11.48 11.39 4.01
CA LEU A 74 11.01 10.89 2.72
C LEU A 74 9.67 10.16 2.83
N HIS A 75 9.45 9.37 3.88
CA HIS A 75 8.18 8.68 4.10
C HIS A 75 7.04 9.66 4.35
N TYR A 76 7.28 10.74 5.08
CA TYR A 76 6.27 11.79 5.29
C TYR A 76 5.89 12.47 3.97
N MET A 77 6.86 12.77 3.10
CA MET A 77 6.59 13.31 1.77
C MET A 77 5.76 12.36 0.91
N GLN A 78 6.01 11.06 0.99
CA GLN A 78 5.25 10.05 0.26
C GLN A 78 3.83 9.86 0.81
N ILE A 79 3.65 9.92 2.13
CA ILE A 79 2.34 9.70 2.80
C ILE A 79 1.41 10.90 2.61
N PHE A 80 1.95 12.12 2.64
CA PHE A 80 1.15 13.35 2.64
C PHE A 80 0.17 13.48 1.45
N PRO A 81 0.55 13.23 0.19
CA PRO A 81 -0.39 13.29 -0.93
C PRO A 81 -1.59 12.35 -0.76
N PHE A 82 -1.39 11.17 -0.19
CA PHE A 82 -2.47 10.21 0.05
C PHE A 82 -3.45 10.70 1.11
N PHE A 83 -2.97 11.39 2.14
CA PHE A 83 -3.85 12.06 3.10
C PHE A 83 -4.72 13.12 2.44
N VAL A 84 -4.14 13.97 1.61
CA VAL A 84 -4.87 15.02 0.89
C VAL A 84 -5.96 14.41 0.00
N ILE A 85 -5.62 13.38 -0.76
CA ILE A 85 -6.56 12.67 -1.62
C ILE A 85 -7.67 12.01 -0.81
N ALA A 86 -7.32 11.31 0.28
CA ALA A 86 -8.30 10.65 1.14
C ALA A 86 -9.28 11.65 1.75
N VAL A 87 -8.79 12.80 2.25
CA VAL A 87 -9.65 13.89 2.76
C VAL A 87 -10.56 14.43 1.66
N ALA A 88 -10.03 14.69 0.47
CA ALA A 88 -10.81 15.20 -0.66
C ALA A 88 -11.94 14.22 -1.05
N VAL A 89 -11.62 12.91 -1.18
CA VAL A 89 -12.62 11.88 -1.50
C VAL A 89 -13.67 11.76 -0.40
N MET A 90 -13.29 11.82 0.88
CA MET A 90 -14.23 11.77 1.99
C MET A 90 -15.16 12.99 2.04
N LEU A 91 -14.62 14.19 1.82
CA LEU A 91 -15.41 15.42 1.79
C LEU A 91 -16.39 15.40 0.61
N PHE A 92 -15.94 14.97 -0.55
CA PHE A 92 -16.79 14.82 -1.72
C PHE A 92 -17.91 13.81 -1.47
N ASN A 93 -17.60 12.67 -0.85
CA ASN A 93 -18.58 11.65 -0.48
C ASN A 93 -19.63 12.18 0.52
N VAL A 94 -19.27 13.09 1.41
CA VAL A 94 -20.22 13.71 2.37
C VAL A 94 -21.14 14.69 1.67
N SER A 95 -20.65 15.40 0.63
CA SER A 95 -21.39 16.47 -0.06
C SER A 95 -22.47 15.91 -1.02
N TYR A 96 -22.25 14.74 -1.60
CA TYR A 96 -23.16 14.12 -2.55
C TYR A 96 -24.00 13.02 -1.91
N PRO A 97 -25.31 13.19 -1.78
CA PRO A 97 -26.20 12.28 -1.07
C PRO A 97 -26.69 11.09 -1.90
N GLN A 98 -25.85 10.10 -2.16
CA GLN A 98 -26.29 8.80 -2.68
C GLN A 98 -25.97 7.67 -1.68
N GLU A 99 -26.98 6.86 -1.31
CA GLU A 99 -26.98 5.56 -0.63
C GLU A 99 -26.47 5.39 0.83
N GLU A 100 -27.04 4.39 1.51
CA GLU A 100 -26.78 4.01 2.91
C GLU A 100 -25.35 3.52 3.19
N ASP A 101 -24.63 3.08 2.17
CA ASP A 101 -23.28 2.50 2.32
C ASP A 101 -22.11 3.51 2.47
N ARG A 102 -22.41 4.83 2.47
CA ARG A 102 -21.37 5.88 2.53
C ARG A 102 -20.53 5.87 3.77
N PHE A 103 -21.13 5.52 4.89
CA PHE A 103 -20.42 5.54 6.17
C PHE A 103 -19.37 4.45 6.23
N ARG A 104 -19.70 3.29 5.64
CA ARG A 104 -18.76 2.19 5.49
C ARG A 104 -17.63 2.56 4.55
N PHE A 105 -17.91 3.26 3.46
CA PHE A 105 -16.92 3.67 2.48
C PHE A 105 -15.84 4.60 3.07
N ASN A 106 -16.23 5.61 3.86
CA ASN A 106 -15.26 6.47 4.53
C ASN A 106 -14.37 5.69 5.53
N GLY A 107 -14.96 4.71 6.21
CA GLY A 107 -14.18 3.81 7.08
C GLY A 107 -13.19 2.94 6.31
N GLN A 108 -13.61 2.44 5.15
CA GLN A 108 -12.73 1.68 4.26
C GLN A 108 -11.56 2.53 3.74
N ILE A 109 -11.80 3.82 3.42
CA ILE A 109 -10.73 4.77 3.06
C ILE A 109 -9.72 4.92 4.20
N CYS A 110 -10.18 5.08 5.45
CA CYS A 110 -9.28 5.18 6.59
C CYS A 110 -8.43 3.92 6.77
N LEU A 111 -9.04 2.73 6.67
CA LEU A 111 -8.32 1.46 6.78
C LEU A 111 -7.32 1.28 5.64
N ASN A 112 -7.71 1.65 4.42
CA ASN A 112 -6.84 1.58 3.26
C ASN A 112 -5.64 2.52 3.40
N LEU A 113 -5.87 3.75 3.88
CA LEU A 113 -4.81 4.69 4.17
C LEU A 113 -3.87 4.19 5.27
N ALA A 114 -4.39 3.56 6.33
CA ALA A 114 -3.57 2.92 7.35
C ALA A 114 -2.68 1.82 6.77
N ALA A 115 -3.24 0.94 5.92
CA ALA A 115 -2.47 -0.10 5.25
C ALA A 115 -1.42 0.48 4.28
N LEU A 116 -1.73 1.61 3.62
CA LEU A 116 -0.78 2.33 2.76
C LEU A 116 0.40 2.90 3.56
N ILE A 117 0.15 3.46 4.74
CA ILE A 117 1.20 3.93 5.65
C ILE A 117 2.10 2.75 6.04
N LEU A 118 1.50 1.61 6.39
CA LEU A 118 2.24 0.40 6.74
C LEU A 118 3.12 -0.08 5.57
N LEU A 119 2.62 0.02 4.33
CA LEU A 119 3.36 -0.31 3.11
C LEU A 119 4.54 0.64 2.90
N ILE A 120 4.30 1.95 2.97
CA ILE A 120 5.33 2.97 2.76
C ILE A 120 6.44 2.87 3.82
N CYS A 121 6.08 2.59 5.06
CA CYS A 121 7.04 2.43 6.16
C CYS A 121 7.67 1.04 6.24
N SER A 122 7.36 0.09 5.33
CA SER A 122 7.88 -1.27 5.40
C SER A 122 9.39 -1.32 5.14
N GLU A 123 10.12 -2.05 5.99
CA GLU A 123 11.55 -2.32 5.84
C GLU A 123 11.84 -3.78 5.49
N ASN A 124 10.84 -4.65 5.62
CA ASN A 124 10.99 -6.06 5.31
C ASN A 124 9.93 -6.57 4.33
N ALA A 125 10.27 -7.63 3.61
CA ALA A 125 9.43 -8.22 2.57
C ALA A 125 8.10 -8.75 3.10
N ILE A 126 8.07 -9.30 4.33
CA ILE A 126 6.84 -9.83 4.94
C ILE A 126 5.87 -8.70 5.26
N GLN A 127 6.34 -7.61 5.87
CA GLN A 127 5.51 -6.45 6.18
C GLN A 127 4.97 -5.81 4.88
N LEU A 128 5.80 -5.71 3.85
CA LEU A 128 5.43 -5.20 2.54
C LEU A 128 4.31 -6.05 1.93
N LEU A 129 4.45 -7.39 1.96
CA LEU A 129 3.44 -8.31 1.43
C LEU A 129 2.12 -8.22 2.20
N VAL A 130 2.19 -8.27 3.54
CA VAL A 130 0.99 -8.18 4.40
C VAL A 130 0.24 -6.87 4.18
N SER A 131 0.95 -5.75 4.09
CA SER A 131 0.33 -4.45 3.85
C SER A 131 -0.30 -4.37 2.46
N ALA A 132 0.32 -4.95 1.43
CA ALA A 132 -0.25 -5.05 0.09
C ALA A 132 -1.54 -5.88 0.09
N CYS A 133 -1.55 -7.05 0.72
CA CYS A 133 -2.76 -7.86 0.88
C CYS A 133 -3.88 -7.14 1.64
N LEU A 134 -3.56 -6.35 2.68
CA LEU A 134 -4.55 -5.56 3.41
C LEU A 134 -5.20 -4.50 2.49
N ILE A 135 -4.42 -3.81 1.67
CA ILE A 135 -4.94 -2.83 0.71
C ILE A 135 -5.87 -3.50 -0.29
N ASP A 136 -5.54 -4.70 -0.76
CA ASP A 136 -6.40 -5.45 -1.69
C ASP A 136 -7.71 -5.87 -1.04
N ILE A 137 -7.68 -6.31 0.20
CA ILE A 137 -8.89 -6.65 0.95
C ILE A 137 -9.78 -5.41 1.11
N PHE A 138 -9.22 -4.26 1.47
CA PHE A 138 -10.00 -3.03 1.62
C PHE A 138 -10.50 -2.51 0.26
N GLY A 139 -9.69 -2.60 -0.79
CA GLY A 139 -10.12 -2.29 -2.16
C GLY A 139 -11.26 -3.19 -2.64
N PHE A 140 -11.19 -4.49 -2.33
CA PHE A 140 -12.27 -5.43 -2.64
C PHE A 140 -13.61 -5.02 -2.04
N TYR A 141 -13.62 -4.53 -0.81
CA TYR A 141 -14.85 -4.06 -0.15
C TYR A 141 -15.34 -2.71 -0.69
N MET A 142 -14.51 -1.93 -1.36
CA MET A 142 -14.92 -0.67 -2.00
C MET A 142 -15.69 -0.91 -3.30
N ILE A 143 -15.57 -2.08 -3.94
CA ILE A 143 -16.21 -2.42 -5.21
C ILE A 143 -17.59 -3.02 -4.95
N ASN A 144 -18.66 -2.39 -5.46
CA ASN A 144 -20.02 -2.88 -5.28
C ASN A 144 -20.39 -3.96 -6.28
N ASP A 145 -19.94 -3.84 -7.54
CA ASP A 145 -20.24 -4.81 -8.57
C ASP A 145 -19.58 -6.16 -8.31
N SER A 146 -20.36 -7.22 -8.33
CA SER A 146 -19.89 -8.58 -7.98
C SER A 146 -18.92 -9.15 -9.02
N SER A 147 -19.06 -8.77 -10.29
CA SER A 147 -18.20 -9.26 -11.37
C SER A 147 -16.86 -8.56 -11.36
N ALA A 148 -16.86 -7.23 -11.24
CA ALA A 148 -15.66 -6.41 -11.08
C ALA A 148 -14.88 -6.81 -9.82
N ARG A 149 -15.59 -7.05 -8.71
CA ARG A 149 -14.99 -7.49 -7.44
C ARG A 149 -14.25 -8.82 -7.57
N ARG A 150 -14.84 -9.82 -8.25
CA ARG A 150 -14.19 -11.13 -8.47
C ARG A 150 -12.94 -11.01 -9.32
N ARG A 151 -12.97 -10.21 -10.40
CA ARG A 151 -11.80 -9.97 -11.25
C ARG A 151 -10.72 -9.22 -10.49
N TYR A 152 -11.08 -8.19 -9.76
CA TYR A 152 -10.16 -7.41 -8.93
C TYR A 152 -9.37 -8.31 -7.97
N ILE A 153 -10.06 -9.12 -7.14
CA ILE A 153 -9.39 -9.98 -6.16
C ILE A 153 -8.56 -11.08 -6.84
N PHE A 154 -9.01 -11.62 -7.97
CA PHE A 154 -8.28 -12.66 -8.70
C PHE A 154 -6.92 -12.15 -9.19
N TYR A 155 -6.87 -10.99 -9.84
CA TYR A 155 -5.61 -10.42 -10.34
C TYR A 155 -4.68 -10.01 -9.20
N ASN A 156 -5.21 -9.40 -8.15
CA ASN A 156 -4.41 -9.00 -7.01
C ASN A 156 -3.85 -10.20 -6.24
N LEU A 157 -4.65 -11.24 -6.02
CA LEU A 157 -4.20 -12.47 -5.39
C LEU A 157 -3.11 -13.17 -6.21
N LEU A 158 -3.24 -13.17 -7.55
CA LEU A 158 -2.22 -13.71 -8.45
C LEU A 158 -0.89 -12.95 -8.30
N ALA A 159 -0.94 -11.62 -8.25
CA ALA A 159 0.22 -10.78 -8.02
C ALA A 159 0.85 -11.02 -6.64
N ASP A 160 0.03 -11.12 -5.59
CA ASP A 160 0.51 -11.33 -4.22
C ASP A 160 1.15 -12.71 -4.05
N MET A 161 0.59 -13.74 -4.67
CA MET A 161 1.22 -15.07 -4.71
C MET A 161 2.56 -15.06 -5.43
N GLY A 162 2.65 -14.34 -6.55
CA GLY A 162 3.90 -14.15 -7.27
C GLY A 162 4.95 -13.40 -6.44
N LEU A 163 4.56 -12.34 -5.74
CA LEU A 163 5.43 -11.59 -4.82
C LEU A 163 5.87 -12.46 -3.63
N PHE A 164 4.97 -13.24 -3.07
CA PHE A 164 5.32 -14.19 -2.00
C PHE A 164 6.36 -15.20 -2.47
N MET A 165 6.16 -15.80 -3.64
CA MET A 165 7.12 -16.72 -4.23
C MET A 165 8.47 -16.05 -4.49
N LEU A 166 8.46 -14.83 -5.03
CA LEU A 166 9.67 -14.04 -5.25
C LEU A 166 10.46 -13.81 -3.95
N PHE A 167 9.78 -13.32 -2.90
CA PHE A 167 10.46 -13.05 -1.62
C PHE A 167 10.91 -14.32 -0.92
N ALA A 168 10.20 -15.44 -1.06
CA ALA A 168 10.64 -16.73 -0.55
C ALA A 168 11.92 -17.22 -1.25
N LEU A 169 12.02 -17.03 -2.57
CA LEU A 169 13.22 -17.36 -3.33
C LEU A 169 14.40 -16.47 -2.91
N ILE A 170 14.17 -15.15 -2.82
CA ILE A 170 15.22 -14.20 -2.39
C ILE A 170 15.71 -14.58 -0.98
N TRP A 171 14.78 -14.87 -0.07
CA TRP A 171 15.15 -15.31 1.26
C TRP A 171 15.97 -16.60 1.26
N GLY A 172 15.61 -17.57 0.41
CA GLY A 172 16.38 -18.82 0.25
C GLY A 172 17.83 -18.57 -0.21
N TYR A 173 18.09 -17.52 -1.02
CA TYR A 173 19.42 -17.19 -1.51
C TYR A 173 20.24 -16.32 -0.54
N ILE A 174 19.61 -15.29 0.03
CA ILE A 174 20.31 -14.25 0.84
C ILE A 174 20.27 -14.64 2.33
N GLY A 175 19.22 -15.37 2.79
CA GLY A 175 19.01 -15.66 4.21
C GLY A 175 18.46 -14.49 5.01
N SER A 176 18.08 -13.39 4.37
CA SER A 176 17.48 -12.20 4.99
C SER A 176 16.17 -11.81 4.33
N ILE A 177 15.24 -11.25 5.13
CA ILE A 177 13.96 -10.70 4.68
C ILE A 177 13.97 -9.17 4.64
N ARG A 178 15.06 -8.51 5.04
CA ARG A 178 15.17 -7.05 5.00
C ARG A 178 15.36 -6.56 3.58
N LEU A 179 14.59 -5.54 3.18
CA LEU A 179 14.72 -4.98 1.83
C LEU A 179 16.10 -4.36 1.57
N ALA A 180 16.75 -3.81 2.60
CA ALA A 180 18.08 -3.25 2.50
C ALA A 180 19.15 -4.31 2.13
N ASP A 181 18.98 -5.55 2.59
CA ASP A 181 19.93 -6.64 2.34
C ASP A 181 19.79 -7.19 0.91
N PHE A 182 18.75 -6.81 0.18
CA PHE A 182 18.57 -7.19 -1.22
C PHE A 182 19.65 -6.61 -2.15
N VAL A 183 20.44 -5.66 -1.67
CA VAL A 183 21.64 -5.16 -2.38
C VAL A 183 22.70 -6.26 -2.55
N GLU A 184 22.75 -7.27 -1.67
CA GLU A 184 23.65 -8.42 -1.79
C GLU A 184 23.25 -9.42 -2.88
N TYR A 185 22.55 -8.94 -3.87
CA TYR A 185 21.97 -9.66 -5.00
C TYR A 185 23.01 -10.42 -5.85
N ASP A 186 24.28 -10.05 -5.77
CA ASP A 186 25.35 -10.74 -6.49
C ASP A 186 25.49 -12.23 -6.13
N ARG A 187 24.98 -12.62 -4.96
CA ARG A 187 24.93 -14.02 -4.53
C ARG A 187 23.92 -14.88 -5.32
N MET A 188 22.99 -14.29 -6.06
CA MET A 188 21.94 -15.00 -6.78
C MET A 188 22.38 -15.54 -8.15
N GLY A 189 23.53 -15.13 -8.66
CA GLY A 189 24.13 -15.67 -9.89
C GLY A 189 23.19 -15.61 -11.10
N ALA A 190 23.05 -16.73 -11.81
CA ALA A 190 22.25 -16.85 -13.04
C ALA A 190 20.72 -16.70 -12.82
N HIS A 191 20.21 -16.72 -11.59
CA HIS A 191 18.77 -16.61 -11.30
C HIS A 191 18.28 -15.16 -11.18
N LYS A 192 19.18 -14.19 -11.25
CA LYS A 192 18.84 -12.75 -11.16
C LYS A 192 17.77 -12.33 -12.15
N ASP A 193 17.96 -12.69 -13.42
CA ASP A 193 17.06 -12.28 -14.49
C ASP A 193 15.67 -12.84 -14.30
N LEU A 194 15.56 -14.10 -13.90
CA LEU A 194 14.28 -14.75 -13.63
C LEU A 194 13.53 -14.06 -12.49
N LEU A 195 14.23 -13.71 -11.40
CA LEU A 195 13.64 -13.02 -10.26
C LEU A 195 13.19 -11.60 -10.64
N CYS A 196 13.99 -10.90 -11.46
CA CYS A 196 13.66 -9.58 -11.97
C CYS A 196 12.40 -9.62 -12.87
N ILE A 197 12.34 -10.56 -13.80
CA ILE A 197 11.17 -10.76 -14.68
C ILE A 197 9.93 -11.10 -13.85
N LEU A 198 10.05 -11.97 -12.86
CA LEU A 198 8.95 -12.33 -11.97
C LEU A 198 8.46 -11.11 -11.18
N LEU A 199 9.39 -10.30 -10.64
CA LEU A 199 9.05 -9.04 -9.96
C LEU A 199 8.26 -8.11 -10.87
N LEU A 200 8.78 -7.82 -12.06
CA LEU A 200 8.15 -6.92 -13.02
C LEU A 200 6.76 -7.43 -13.43
N LEU A 201 6.62 -8.74 -13.67
CA LEU A 201 5.33 -9.34 -14.00
C LEU A 201 4.31 -9.13 -12.86
N CYS A 202 4.71 -9.39 -11.60
CA CYS A 202 3.85 -9.16 -10.44
C CYS A 202 3.44 -7.67 -10.33
N LEU A 203 4.39 -6.77 -10.57
CA LEU A 203 4.14 -5.33 -10.53
C LEU A 203 3.22 -4.86 -11.66
N PHE A 204 3.36 -5.41 -12.87
CA PHE A 204 2.43 -5.13 -13.99
C PHE A 204 1.01 -5.57 -13.67
N ILE A 205 0.85 -6.77 -13.09
CA ILE A 205 -0.46 -7.27 -12.66
C ILE A 205 -1.02 -6.34 -11.58
N LYS A 206 -0.22 -6.02 -10.56
CA LYS A 206 -0.64 -5.20 -9.42
C LYS A 206 -1.00 -3.77 -9.82
N SER A 207 -0.24 -3.16 -10.74
CA SER A 207 -0.52 -1.80 -11.24
C SER A 207 -1.62 -1.77 -12.29
N GLY A 208 -2.09 -2.92 -12.75
CA GLY A 208 -3.09 -2.99 -13.83
C GLY A 208 -2.57 -2.47 -15.16
N LEU A 209 -1.27 -2.59 -15.42
CA LEU A 209 -0.62 -2.10 -16.62
C LEU A 209 -0.62 -3.14 -17.74
N PHE A 210 -0.48 -2.66 -18.97
CA PHE A 210 -0.35 -3.48 -20.17
C PHE A 210 -1.52 -4.47 -20.34
N MET A 211 -1.27 -5.77 -20.40
CA MET A 211 -2.30 -6.81 -20.60
C MET A 211 -3.25 -6.97 -19.39
N PHE A 212 -2.92 -6.40 -18.24
CA PHE A 212 -3.65 -6.57 -16.98
C PHE A 212 -4.60 -5.41 -16.65
N GLN A 213 -5.06 -4.66 -17.68
CA GLN A 213 -5.95 -3.50 -17.53
C GLN A 213 -7.41 -3.89 -17.21
N ALA A 214 -7.79 -5.16 -17.38
CA ALA A 214 -9.17 -5.60 -17.21
C ALA A 214 -9.82 -5.18 -15.88
N PRO A 215 -9.17 -5.29 -14.71
CA PRO A 215 -9.73 -4.81 -13.46
C PRO A 215 -9.98 -3.30 -13.44
N LEU A 216 -9.10 -2.50 -14.07
CA LEU A 216 -9.23 -1.04 -14.14
C LEU A 216 -10.40 -0.63 -15.04
N MET A 217 -10.61 -1.33 -16.15
CA MET A 217 -11.75 -1.07 -17.05
C MET A 217 -13.09 -1.35 -16.39
N ASP A 218 -13.15 -2.34 -15.49
CA ASP A 218 -14.35 -2.65 -14.73
C ASP A 218 -14.74 -1.52 -13.75
N TRP A 219 -13.82 -0.63 -13.40
CA TRP A 219 -14.12 0.52 -12.53
C TRP A 219 -15.01 1.58 -13.21
N ALA A 220 -15.07 1.59 -14.54
CA ALA A 220 -15.92 2.52 -15.27
C ALA A 220 -17.41 2.40 -14.92
N VAL A 221 -17.83 1.28 -14.31
CA VAL A 221 -19.21 1.05 -13.83
C VAL A 221 -19.41 1.56 -12.40
N LEU A 222 -18.36 1.99 -11.71
CA LEU A 222 -18.40 2.44 -10.32
C LEU A 222 -18.67 3.95 -10.23
N ASP A 223 -19.12 4.38 -9.05
CA ASP A 223 -19.26 5.80 -8.74
C ASP A 223 -17.90 6.51 -8.75
N MET A 224 -17.89 7.77 -9.18
CA MET A 224 -16.66 8.58 -9.31
C MET A 224 -15.79 8.59 -8.03
N ASN A 225 -16.43 8.61 -6.85
CA ASN A 225 -15.73 8.56 -5.56
C ASN A 225 -14.98 7.25 -5.35
N ARG A 226 -15.58 6.14 -5.76
CA ARG A 226 -14.97 4.80 -5.64
C ARG A 226 -13.85 4.63 -6.64
N ILE A 227 -14.03 5.15 -7.86
CA ILE A 227 -12.98 5.18 -8.87
C ILE A 227 -11.79 5.98 -8.33
N ALA A 228 -12.01 7.17 -7.79
CA ALA A 228 -10.94 8.00 -7.23
C ALA A 228 -10.23 7.31 -6.06
N ALA A 229 -10.97 6.71 -5.12
CA ALA A 229 -10.38 5.98 -4.01
C ALA A 229 -9.54 4.78 -4.49
N LEU A 230 -10.06 3.99 -5.43
CA LEU A 230 -9.35 2.82 -5.96
C LEU A 230 -8.13 3.21 -6.79
N ALA A 231 -8.23 4.28 -7.61
CA ALA A 231 -7.14 4.72 -8.48
C ALA A 231 -5.96 5.31 -7.69
N TYR A 232 -6.23 6.05 -6.63
CA TYR A 232 -5.21 6.82 -5.92
C TYR A 232 -4.81 6.25 -4.55
N LEU A 233 -5.61 5.35 -3.97
CA LEU A 233 -5.33 4.78 -2.65
C LEU A 233 -5.21 3.25 -2.67
N SER A 234 -5.37 2.60 -3.82
CA SER A 234 -5.37 1.14 -3.92
C SER A 234 -4.30 0.63 -4.88
N THR A 235 -4.58 -0.46 -5.55
CA THR A 235 -3.64 -1.31 -6.28
C THR A 235 -2.64 -0.63 -7.22
N PRO A 236 -2.99 0.36 -8.07
CA PRO A 236 -1.99 0.97 -8.96
C PRO A 236 -0.85 1.64 -8.20
N VAL A 237 -1.21 2.33 -7.11
CA VAL A 237 -0.24 3.00 -6.23
C VAL A 237 0.61 1.99 -5.47
N VAL A 238 0.02 0.88 -5.05
CA VAL A 238 0.74 -0.21 -4.37
C VAL A 238 1.83 -0.79 -5.26
N GLY A 239 1.52 -1.07 -6.53
CA GLY A 239 2.50 -1.55 -7.50
C GLY A 239 3.67 -0.58 -7.64
N PHE A 240 3.40 0.73 -7.75
CA PHE A 240 4.44 1.75 -7.83
C PHE A 240 5.29 1.85 -6.55
N ILE A 241 4.68 1.81 -5.36
CA ILE A 241 5.42 1.84 -4.10
C ILE A 241 6.32 0.60 -3.96
N ILE A 242 5.81 -0.58 -4.30
CA ILE A 242 6.61 -1.82 -4.30
C ILE A 242 7.78 -1.70 -5.28
N LEU A 243 7.54 -1.17 -6.48
CA LEU A 243 8.59 -0.90 -7.46
C LEU A 243 9.70 -0.01 -6.86
N CYS A 244 9.33 1.12 -6.25
CA CYS A 244 10.29 2.02 -5.63
C CYS A 244 11.12 1.33 -4.54
N LYS A 245 10.47 0.51 -3.69
CA LYS A 245 11.13 -0.21 -2.59
C LYS A 245 12.01 -1.36 -3.04
N THR A 246 11.67 -1.99 -4.15
CA THR A 246 12.42 -3.11 -4.72
C THR A 246 13.28 -2.70 -5.92
N SER A 247 13.38 -1.41 -6.22
CA SER A 247 14.16 -0.88 -7.34
C SER A 247 15.62 -1.29 -7.32
N MET A 248 16.18 -1.58 -6.15
CA MET A 248 17.54 -2.09 -5.99
C MET A 248 17.77 -3.47 -6.64
N LEU A 249 16.69 -4.24 -6.89
CA LEU A 249 16.76 -5.51 -7.59
C LEU A 249 16.80 -5.35 -9.12
N LEU A 250 16.40 -4.19 -9.65
CA LEU A 250 16.21 -3.96 -11.09
C LEU A 250 17.51 -3.64 -11.87
N PRO A 251 18.47 -2.84 -11.33
CA PRO A 251 19.63 -2.40 -12.09
C PRO A 251 20.62 -3.51 -12.46
N LEU A 252 20.39 -4.72 -11.97
CA LEU A 252 21.34 -5.81 -12.02
C LEU A 252 21.08 -6.80 -13.17
N SER A 253 20.01 -6.59 -13.92
CA SER A 253 19.63 -7.45 -15.06
C SER A 253 19.65 -6.66 -16.37
N GLU A 254 20.34 -7.17 -17.37
CA GLU A 254 20.36 -6.58 -18.73
C GLU A 254 18.97 -6.57 -19.39
N TYR A 255 18.09 -7.49 -18.97
CA TYR A 255 16.72 -7.62 -19.49
C TYR A 255 15.70 -6.70 -18.79
N SER A 256 16.04 -6.14 -17.63
CA SER A 256 15.12 -5.28 -16.89
C SER A 256 14.93 -3.89 -17.52
N TYR A 257 15.96 -3.37 -18.20
CA TYR A 257 15.94 -2.04 -18.80
C TYR A 257 14.80 -1.84 -19.83
N PRO A 258 14.64 -2.73 -20.84
CA PRO A 258 13.55 -2.56 -21.80
C PRO A 258 12.17 -2.69 -21.18
N MET A 259 12.00 -3.47 -20.09
CA MET A 259 10.71 -3.62 -19.40
C MET A 259 10.38 -2.43 -18.50
N LEU A 260 11.39 -1.75 -17.93
CA LEU A 260 11.19 -0.53 -17.14
C LEU A 260 10.64 0.64 -17.95
N HIS A 261 10.93 0.69 -19.27
CA HIS A 261 10.37 1.70 -20.15
C HIS A 261 8.87 1.52 -20.44
N LEU A 262 8.28 0.37 -20.07
CA LEU A 262 6.86 0.10 -20.19
C LEU A 262 6.05 0.54 -18.94
N PHE A 263 6.73 0.92 -17.84
CA PHE A 263 6.16 1.51 -16.65
C PHE A 263 6.07 3.02 -16.77
#